data_3342e451bf88a67624b1a492915e8e04
#
_entry.id   3342e451bf88a67624b1a492915e8e04
#
_cell.length_a   1.000
_cell.length_b   1.000
_cell.length_c   1.000
_cell.angle_alpha   90.00
_cell.angle_beta   90.00
_cell.angle_gamma   90.00
#
_symmetry.space_group_name_H-M   'P 1'
#
loop_
_entity.id
_entity.type
_entity.pdbx_description
1 polymer ?
#
loop_
_entity_poly.entity_id
_entity_poly.type
_entity_poly.pdbx_seq_one_letter_code
_entity_poly.pdbx_strand_id
1 'polypeptide(L)'
;MNQLYHRIRIISLKRLCSAAAMLLISGAIFRFVPFYDFVWPVQITDPSGIVDLYQNNITCVELTADTLYYSGYDYMENGRLAGSYYYSLEDGLCTYFLLSNAQCANRQDTLSNITVKARLQSGGKLLSELIQKMSSDLGWTPQGLSSVSSHILVNAVDFLLFKNMVFLAVVLVTFIISLVVFLYVLSYIIFPILHPACFRLRRYGSAREQAEQAGRELCEEPILKAGIFTVTEHYLIASSKIQLYILPLDRIVWVYKHSNFHRFRLKRLRITYTLRVVARKKLRLVAPAQPKEDVDAVIRCISECCPDVLIDYSRENEHLTRLRM
;
A
#
# COMPACT_ATOMS: atom_id res chain seq x y z
N MET A 1 -4.44 -2.50 37.14
CA MET A 1 -4.34 -2.65 35.64
C MET A 1 -2.87 -2.80 35.30
N ASN A 2 -2.48 -3.82 34.56
CA ASN A 2 -1.06 -4.11 34.29
C ASN A 2 -0.43 -2.97 33.44
N GLN A 3 0.58 -2.28 33.98
CA GLN A 3 1.25 -1.14 33.30
C GLN A 3 1.84 -1.54 31.95
N LEU A 4 2.30 -2.79 31.82
CA LEU A 4 2.83 -3.32 30.57
C LEU A 4 1.77 -3.36 29.49
N TYR A 5 0.57 -3.87 29.80
CA TYR A 5 -0.53 -3.92 28.85
C TYR A 5 -1.03 -2.52 28.46
N HIS A 6 -0.99 -1.58 29.38
CA HIS A 6 -1.29 -0.17 29.08
C HIS A 6 -0.30 0.42 28.07
N ARG A 7 1.01 0.20 28.27
CA ARG A 7 2.06 0.63 27.32
C ARG A 7 1.87 -0.02 25.93
N ILE A 8 1.55 -1.32 25.89
CA ILE A 8 1.27 -2.02 24.63
C ILE A 8 0.10 -1.36 23.91
N ARG A 9 -1.00 -1.07 24.60
CA ARG A 9 -2.16 -0.40 24.01
C ARG A 9 -1.83 0.98 23.45
N ILE A 10 -1.07 1.79 24.15
CA ILE A 10 -0.66 3.13 23.66
C ILE A 10 0.22 3.01 22.39
N ILE A 11 1.19 2.10 22.38
CA ILE A 11 2.05 1.89 21.20
C ILE A 11 1.22 1.39 20.02
N SER A 12 0.31 0.45 20.28
CA SER A 12 -0.57 -0.13 19.26
C SER A 12 -1.58 0.90 18.73
N LEU A 13 -2.11 1.78 19.58
CA LEU A 13 -3.03 2.85 19.16
C LEU A 13 -2.36 3.81 18.16
N LYS A 14 -1.10 4.19 18.39
CA LYS A 14 -0.36 5.04 17.44
C LYS A 14 -0.18 4.36 16.07
N ARG A 15 0.05 3.06 16.06
CA ARG A 15 0.14 2.27 14.82
C ARG A 15 -1.23 2.11 14.16
N LEU A 16 -2.28 1.97 14.96
CA LEU A 16 -3.65 1.86 14.47
C LEU A 16 -4.05 3.12 13.71
N CYS A 17 -3.71 4.31 14.21
CA CYS A 17 -3.99 5.58 13.52
C CYS A 17 -3.36 5.64 12.13
N SER A 18 -2.11 5.15 11.96
CA SER A 18 -1.48 5.13 10.64
C SER A 18 -2.11 4.12 9.69
N ALA A 19 -2.46 2.94 10.19
CA ALA A 19 -3.16 1.93 9.39
C ALA A 19 -4.57 2.37 9.00
N ALA A 20 -5.29 3.02 9.92
CA ALA A 20 -6.61 3.59 9.67
C ALA A 20 -6.55 4.71 8.62
N ALA A 21 -5.55 5.59 8.69
CA ALA A 21 -5.36 6.65 7.70
C ALA A 21 -5.11 6.07 6.29
N MET A 22 -4.26 5.05 6.16
CA MET A 22 -4.03 4.38 4.87
C MET A 22 -5.30 3.68 4.35
N LEU A 23 -6.08 3.08 5.24
CA LEU A 23 -7.34 2.42 4.88
C LEU A 23 -8.39 3.44 4.41
N LEU A 24 -8.48 4.59 5.07
CA LEU A 24 -9.37 5.68 4.66
C LEU A 24 -8.95 6.28 3.31
N ILE A 25 -7.65 6.49 3.09
CA ILE A 25 -7.13 7.03 1.82
C ILE A 25 -7.42 6.04 0.68
N SER A 26 -7.11 4.76 0.85
CA SER A 26 -7.39 3.75 -0.18
C SER A 26 -8.88 3.56 -0.42
N GLY A 27 -9.72 3.62 0.62
CA GLY A 27 -11.17 3.60 0.50
C GLY A 27 -11.74 4.83 -0.21
N ALA A 28 -11.18 6.02 0.08
CA ALA A 28 -11.54 7.25 -0.62
C ALA A 28 -11.19 7.18 -2.11
N ILE A 29 -9.97 6.70 -2.45
CA ILE A 29 -9.60 6.48 -3.85
C ILE A 29 -10.58 5.53 -4.53
N PHE A 30 -10.96 4.44 -3.85
CA PHE A 30 -11.93 3.49 -4.39
C PHE A 30 -13.33 4.10 -4.58
N ARG A 31 -13.72 5.07 -3.75
CA ARG A 31 -15.02 5.75 -3.85
C ARG A 31 -15.05 6.84 -4.93
N PHE A 32 -13.95 7.57 -5.09
CA PHE A 32 -13.89 8.70 -6.03
C PHE A 32 -13.46 8.32 -7.45
N VAL A 33 -12.72 7.21 -7.61
CA VAL A 33 -12.38 6.69 -8.94
C VAL A 33 -13.49 5.70 -9.34
N PRO A 34 -14.15 5.88 -10.49
CA PRO A 34 -15.30 5.06 -10.91
C PRO A 34 -14.87 3.66 -11.38
N PHE A 35 -14.25 2.89 -10.47
CA PHE A 35 -13.84 1.50 -10.76
C PHE A 35 -15.03 0.58 -10.93
N TYR A 36 -16.15 0.91 -10.28
CA TYR A 36 -17.37 0.12 -10.38
C TYR A 36 -17.87 0.08 -11.82
N ASP A 37 -17.93 1.24 -12.48
CA ASP A 37 -18.40 1.37 -13.85
C ASP A 37 -17.49 0.63 -14.85
N PHE A 38 -16.20 0.49 -14.50
CA PHE A 38 -15.23 -0.25 -15.30
C PHE A 38 -15.41 -1.77 -15.18
N VAL A 39 -15.72 -2.27 -13.97
CA VAL A 39 -15.92 -3.71 -13.71
C VAL A 39 -17.29 -4.18 -14.16
N TRP A 40 -18.31 -3.35 -13.97
CA TRP A 40 -19.70 -3.58 -14.36
C TRP A 40 -20.20 -2.42 -15.24
N PRO A 41 -19.81 -2.38 -16.53
CA PRO A 41 -20.27 -1.34 -17.43
C PRO A 41 -21.78 -1.43 -17.63
N VAL A 42 -22.42 -0.29 -17.82
CA VAL A 42 -23.86 -0.24 -18.11
C VAL A 42 -24.11 -0.82 -19.49
N GLN A 43 -25.00 -1.80 -19.57
CA GLN A 43 -25.39 -2.42 -20.83
C GLN A 43 -26.38 -1.54 -21.59
N ILE A 44 -26.10 -1.29 -22.86
CA ILE A 44 -26.90 -0.46 -23.75
C ILE A 44 -27.10 -1.22 -25.08
N THR A 45 -28.33 -1.25 -25.54
CA THR A 45 -28.69 -1.85 -26.83
C THR A 45 -28.89 -0.81 -27.93
N ASP A 46 -29.01 0.47 -27.57
CA ASP A 46 -29.31 1.57 -28.49
C ASP A 46 -28.28 2.71 -28.31
N PRO A 47 -27.46 3.00 -29.33
CA PRO A 47 -26.47 4.08 -29.31
C PRO A 47 -27.05 5.49 -29.11
N SER A 48 -28.34 5.74 -29.37
CA SER A 48 -28.97 7.05 -29.23
C SER A 48 -28.95 7.58 -27.81
N GLY A 49 -28.99 6.69 -26.80
CA GLY A 49 -28.94 7.05 -25.38
C GLY A 49 -27.57 7.43 -24.84
N ILE A 50 -26.48 7.39 -25.63
CA ILE A 50 -25.11 7.61 -25.18
C ILE A 50 -24.91 9.03 -24.61
N VAL A 51 -25.55 10.04 -25.20
CA VAL A 51 -25.42 11.44 -24.77
C VAL A 51 -25.99 11.64 -23.36
N ASP A 52 -27.16 11.08 -23.10
CA ASP A 52 -27.83 11.18 -21.80
C ASP A 52 -27.04 10.44 -20.70
N LEU A 53 -26.48 9.30 -21.03
CA LEU A 53 -25.64 8.54 -20.11
C LEU A 53 -24.37 9.31 -19.74
N TYR A 54 -23.72 9.91 -20.71
CA TYR A 54 -22.54 10.73 -20.49
C TYR A 54 -22.85 11.96 -19.62
N GLN A 55 -23.98 12.62 -19.83
CA GLN A 55 -24.46 13.75 -19.01
C GLN A 55 -24.73 13.33 -17.56
N ASN A 56 -25.15 12.08 -17.35
CA ASN A 56 -25.35 11.47 -16.04
C ASN A 56 -24.05 10.91 -15.41
N ASN A 57 -22.87 11.29 -15.96
CA ASN A 57 -21.54 10.83 -15.51
C ASN A 57 -21.28 9.32 -15.65
N ILE A 58 -22.05 8.62 -16.47
CA ILE A 58 -21.77 7.24 -16.80
C ILE A 58 -20.76 7.23 -17.94
N THR A 59 -19.54 6.79 -17.63
CA THR A 59 -18.41 6.86 -18.56
C THR A 59 -18.01 5.50 -19.15
N CYS A 60 -18.45 4.39 -18.55
CA CYS A 60 -18.12 3.04 -19.03
C CYS A 60 -19.41 2.31 -19.42
N VAL A 61 -19.44 1.83 -20.64
CA VAL A 61 -20.62 1.17 -21.21
C VAL A 61 -20.25 -0.12 -21.92
N GLU A 62 -21.18 -1.06 -21.95
CA GLU A 62 -21.18 -2.21 -22.83
C GLU A 62 -22.30 -2.03 -23.86
N LEU A 63 -21.89 -1.66 -25.07
CA LEU A 63 -22.81 -1.27 -26.14
C LEU A 63 -22.86 -2.35 -27.22
N THR A 64 -24.07 -2.72 -27.64
CA THR A 64 -24.30 -3.58 -28.84
C THR A 64 -24.73 -2.68 -29.97
N ALA A 65 -23.90 -2.63 -31.02
CA ALA A 65 -24.20 -1.88 -32.24
C ALA A 65 -24.62 -2.83 -33.35
N ASP A 66 -25.71 -2.50 -34.04
CA ASP A 66 -26.26 -3.33 -35.11
C ASP A 66 -25.34 -3.37 -36.34
N THR A 67 -24.87 -2.18 -36.76
CA THR A 67 -23.94 -2.08 -37.87
C THR A 67 -22.98 -0.93 -37.69
N LEU A 68 -21.68 -1.21 -37.78
CA LEU A 68 -20.61 -0.23 -37.78
C LEU A 68 -19.91 -0.22 -39.13
N TYR A 69 -19.70 0.97 -39.67
CA TYR A 69 -19.01 1.18 -40.93
C TYR A 69 -17.60 1.70 -40.67
N TYR A 70 -16.61 1.15 -41.38
CA TYR A 70 -15.22 1.63 -41.28
C TYR A 70 -15.11 3.04 -41.88
N SER A 71 -14.50 3.94 -41.11
CA SER A 71 -14.37 5.35 -41.53
C SER A 71 -13.20 5.61 -42.49
N GLY A 72 -12.35 4.62 -42.74
CA GLY A 72 -11.12 4.80 -43.52
C GLY A 72 -9.93 5.29 -42.71
N TYR A 73 -10.10 5.51 -41.40
CA TYR A 73 -9.05 6.06 -40.54
C TYR A 73 -8.62 5.10 -39.43
N ASP A 74 -7.30 5.02 -39.26
CA ASP A 74 -6.67 4.23 -38.21
C ASP A 74 -6.15 5.11 -37.10
N TYR A 75 -6.19 4.60 -35.87
CA TYR A 75 -5.61 5.24 -34.71
C TYR A 75 -4.23 4.65 -34.41
N MET A 76 -3.21 5.51 -34.46
CA MET A 76 -1.83 5.16 -34.18
C MET A 76 -1.40 5.69 -32.83
N GLU A 77 -0.92 4.83 -31.95
CA GLU A 77 -0.34 5.21 -30.66
C GLU A 77 1.16 4.82 -30.64
N ASN A 78 2.05 5.78 -30.40
CA ASN A 78 3.50 5.56 -30.39
C ASN A 78 4.04 4.86 -31.66
N GLY A 79 3.48 5.18 -32.83
CA GLY A 79 3.88 4.60 -34.13
C GLY A 79 3.38 3.17 -34.36
N ARG A 80 2.51 2.65 -33.51
CA ARG A 80 1.88 1.35 -33.66
C ARG A 80 0.37 1.50 -33.86
N LEU A 81 -0.20 0.65 -34.68
CA LEU A 81 -1.64 0.59 -34.86
C LEU A 81 -2.30 0.13 -33.55
N ALA A 82 -3.06 1.03 -32.92
CA ALA A 82 -3.78 0.77 -31.66
C ALA A 82 -5.25 0.42 -31.90
N GLY A 83 -5.85 0.94 -32.96
CA GLY A 83 -7.24 0.70 -33.30
C GLY A 83 -7.65 1.36 -34.59
N SER A 84 -8.94 1.26 -34.95
CA SER A 84 -9.50 1.86 -36.13
C SER A 84 -10.82 2.55 -35.81
N TYR A 85 -11.13 3.64 -36.55
CA TYR A 85 -12.36 4.38 -36.39
C TYR A 85 -13.48 3.79 -37.20
N TYR A 86 -14.61 3.58 -36.55
CA TYR A 86 -15.88 3.17 -37.15
C TYR A 86 -16.95 4.19 -36.81
N TYR A 87 -18.08 4.16 -37.53
CA TYR A 87 -19.22 4.98 -37.22
C TYR A 87 -20.53 4.17 -37.42
N SER A 88 -21.56 4.54 -36.65
CA SER A 88 -22.94 4.13 -36.86
C SER A 88 -23.77 5.32 -37.29
N LEU A 89 -24.83 5.06 -38.04
CA LEU A 89 -25.83 6.03 -38.46
C LEU A 89 -27.17 5.57 -37.89
N GLU A 90 -27.61 6.16 -36.81
CA GLU A 90 -28.89 5.84 -36.18
C GLU A 90 -29.64 7.15 -35.88
N ASP A 91 -30.91 7.16 -36.17
CA ASP A 91 -31.82 8.32 -36.03
C ASP A 91 -31.28 9.65 -36.59
N GLY A 92 -30.53 9.56 -37.71
CA GLY A 92 -29.91 10.73 -38.34
C GLY A 92 -28.70 11.29 -37.64
N LEU A 93 -28.20 10.61 -36.59
CA LEU A 93 -26.99 10.98 -35.87
C LEU A 93 -25.85 10.04 -36.21
N CYS A 94 -24.67 10.60 -36.47
CA CYS A 94 -23.44 9.82 -36.67
C CYS A 94 -22.71 9.67 -35.35
N THR A 95 -22.59 8.44 -34.85
CA THR A 95 -21.82 8.13 -33.64
C THR A 95 -20.52 7.45 -33.99
N TYR A 96 -19.39 7.97 -33.43
CA TYR A 96 -18.05 7.43 -33.71
C TYR A 96 -17.58 6.46 -32.68
N PHE A 97 -16.93 5.40 -33.13
CA PHE A 97 -16.35 4.32 -32.35
C PHE A 97 -14.87 4.20 -32.66
N LEU A 98 -14.06 4.17 -31.64
CA LEU A 98 -12.66 3.78 -31.74
C LEU A 98 -12.51 2.36 -31.22
N LEU A 99 -12.41 1.40 -32.11
CA LEU A 99 -12.30 -0.02 -31.80
C LEU A 99 -10.84 -0.46 -31.73
N SER A 100 -10.53 -1.37 -30.83
CA SER A 100 -9.19 -1.98 -30.72
C SER A 100 -8.93 -2.95 -31.87
N ASN A 101 -7.66 -3.22 -32.18
CA ASN A 101 -7.27 -4.19 -33.22
C ASN A 101 -7.87 -5.58 -33.01
N ALA A 102 -8.11 -6.00 -31.75
CA ALA A 102 -8.72 -7.28 -31.44
C ALA A 102 -10.22 -7.34 -31.84
N GLN A 103 -10.91 -6.19 -31.82
CA GLN A 103 -12.32 -6.06 -32.16
C GLN A 103 -12.53 -5.81 -33.64
N CYS A 104 -11.56 -5.19 -34.31
CA CYS A 104 -11.61 -4.88 -35.75
C CYS A 104 -11.14 -6.03 -36.66
N ALA A 105 -11.24 -7.29 -36.25
CA ALA A 105 -10.68 -8.45 -36.91
C ALA A 105 -10.53 -8.25 -38.45
N ASN A 106 -9.30 -8.05 -38.92
CA ASN A 106 -8.95 -7.87 -40.36
C ASN A 106 -9.50 -6.62 -41.07
N ARG A 107 -9.86 -5.52 -40.34
CA ARG A 107 -10.34 -4.24 -40.94
C ARG A 107 -11.50 -4.46 -41.92
N GLN A 108 -12.53 -5.13 -41.46
CA GLN A 108 -13.74 -5.31 -42.26
C GLN A 108 -14.40 -3.95 -42.48
N ASP A 109 -14.89 -3.74 -43.70
CA ASP A 109 -15.59 -2.50 -44.07
C ASP A 109 -16.88 -2.30 -43.26
N THR A 110 -17.51 -3.40 -42.84
CA THR A 110 -18.72 -3.41 -42.03
C THR A 110 -18.62 -4.46 -40.93
N LEU A 111 -19.01 -4.09 -39.73
CA LEU A 111 -19.15 -4.99 -38.58
C LEU A 111 -20.63 -5.04 -38.18
N SER A 112 -21.21 -6.21 -38.07
CA SER A 112 -22.62 -6.37 -37.71
C SER A 112 -22.77 -7.04 -36.36
N ASN A 113 -23.73 -6.55 -35.57
CA ASN A 113 -24.12 -7.11 -34.27
C ASN A 113 -22.91 -7.30 -33.32
N ILE A 114 -22.12 -6.23 -33.16
CA ILE A 114 -20.91 -6.25 -32.31
C ILE A 114 -21.20 -5.67 -30.96
N THR A 115 -20.82 -6.39 -29.89
CA THR A 115 -20.85 -5.88 -28.51
C THR A 115 -19.48 -5.37 -28.10
N VAL A 116 -19.43 -4.11 -27.71
CA VAL A 116 -18.19 -3.40 -27.41
C VAL A 116 -18.24 -2.84 -25.99
N LYS A 117 -17.23 -3.17 -25.18
CA LYS A 117 -16.98 -2.47 -23.92
C LYS A 117 -16.13 -1.26 -24.21
N ALA A 118 -16.64 -0.09 -23.87
CA ALA A 118 -15.99 1.15 -24.23
C ALA A 118 -16.14 2.23 -23.15
N ARG A 119 -15.28 3.21 -23.23
CA ARG A 119 -15.36 4.42 -22.44
C ARG A 119 -15.94 5.55 -23.30
N LEU A 120 -16.96 6.20 -22.78
CA LEU A 120 -17.52 7.41 -23.40
C LEU A 120 -16.59 8.59 -23.11
N GLN A 121 -16.19 9.28 -24.16
CA GLN A 121 -15.32 10.46 -24.05
C GLN A 121 -16.00 11.64 -24.78
N SER A 122 -16.09 12.79 -24.12
CA SER A 122 -16.49 14.03 -24.79
C SER A 122 -15.49 14.36 -25.90
N GLY A 123 -16.01 14.83 -27.01
CA GLY A 123 -15.32 15.08 -28.25
C GLY A 123 -14.09 15.97 -28.14
N GLY A 124 -13.04 15.45 -27.54
CA GLY A 124 -11.76 16.10 -27.43
C GLY A 124 -11.05 16.24 -28.77
N LYS A 125 -9.74 16.49 -28.68
CA LYS A 125 -8.87 16.70 -29.85
C LYS A 125 -8.95 15.57 -30.88
N LEU A 126 -9.07 14.32 -30.43
CA LEU A 126 -9.17 13.13 -31.30
C LEU A 126 -10.40 13.19 -32.22
N LEU A 127 -11.58 13.46 -31.66
CA LEU A 127 -12.81 13.51 -32.45
C LEU A 127 -12.85 14.73 -33.37
N SER A 128 -12.36 15.90 -32.90
CA SER A 128 -12.30 17.09 -33.74
C SER A 128 -11.35 16.94 -34.92
N GLU A 129 -10.20 16.30 -34.76
CA GLU A 129 -9.26 15.99 -35.81
C GLU A 129 -9.85 14.98 -36.83
N LEU A 130 -10.56 13.95 -36.32
CA LEU A 130 -11.26 12.99 -37.17
C LEU A 130 -12.32 13.67 -38.02
N ILE A 131 -13.22 14.47 -37.42
CA ILE A 131 -14.26 15.22 -38.13
C ILE A 131 -13.66 16.17 -39.17
N GLN A 132 -12.58 16.88 -38.84
CA GLN A 132 -11.91 17.78 -39.79
C GLN A 132 -11.34 17.01 -41.01
N LYS A 133 -10.74 15.86 -40.80
CA LYS A 133 -10.21 15.02 -41.86
C LYS A 133 -11.32 14.45 -42.72
N MET A 134 -12.32 13.82 -42.10
CA MET A 134 -13.48 13.25 -42.83
C MET A 134 -14.24 14.31 -43.63
N SER A 135 -14.43 15.51 -43.05
CA SER A 135 -15.13 16.58 -43.79
C SER A 135 -14.36 16.99 -45.04
N SER A 136 -13.02 17.07 -44.98
CA SER A 136 -12.15 17.36 -46.11
C SER A 136 -12.29 16.32 -47.20
N ASP A 137 -12.26 15.03 -46.82
CA ASP A 137 -12.33 13.92 -47.80
C ASP A 137 -13.71 13.73 -48.41
N LEU A 138 -14.77 14.07 -47.66
CA LEU A 138 -16.15 14.04 -48.14
C LEU A 138 -16.57 15.31 -48.89
N GLY A 139 -15.73 16.34 -48.94
CA GLY A 139 -16.08 17.64 -49.49
C GLY A 139 -17.16 18.41 -48.72
N TRP A 140 -17.28 18.13 -47.44
CA TRP A 140 -18.20 18.78 -46.49
C TRP A 140 -17.49 19.88 -45.70
N THR A 141 -18.28 20.78 -45.10
CA THR A 141 -17.73 21.68 -44.09
C THR A 141 -17.60 20.95 -42.75
N PRO A 142 -16.55 21.23 -41.96
CA PRO A 142 -16.40 20.65 -40.61
C PRO A 142 -17.61 20.91 -39.71
N GLN A 143 -18.22 22.10 -39.84
CA GLN A 143 -19.45 22.43 -39.09
C GLN A 143 -20.65 21.61 -39.52
N GLY A 144 -20.81 21.37 -40.85
CA GLY A 144 -21.88 20.53 -41.36
C GLY A 144 -21.79 19.10 -40.91
N LEU A 145 -20.56 18.49 -40.89
CA LEU A 145 -20.38 17.14 -40.39
C LEU A 145 -20.57 17.08 -38.87
N SER A 146 -20.08 18.09 -38.15
CA SER A 146 -20.22 18.17 -36.68
C SER A 146 -21.68 18.30 -36.24
N SER A 147 -22.55 18.96 -37.01
CA SER A 147 -23.98 19.16 -36.65
C SER A 147 -24.79 17.85 -36.71
N VAL A 148 -24.36 16.89 -37.50
CA VAL A 148 -24.99 15.53 -37.60
C VAL A 148 -24.22 14.47 -36.85
N SER A 149 -23.17 14.86 -36.10
CA SER A 149 -22.31 13.94 -35.37
C SER A 149 -22.55 14.03 -33.85
N SER A 150 -22.53 12.90 -33.21
CA SER A 150 -22.46 12.85 -31.75
C SER A 150 -21.14 13.50 -31.25
N HIS A 151 -21.22 14.38 -30.24
CA HIS A 151 -20.05 14.96 -29.61
C HIS A 151 -19.32 13.97 -28.66
N ILE A 152 -19.74 12.70 -28.65
CA ILE A 152 -19.20 11.66 -27.78
C ILE A 152 -18.55 10.60 -28.64
N LEU A 153 -17.31 10.27 -28.30
CA LEU A 153 -16.56 9.16 -28.89
C LEU A 153 -16.70 7.93 -27.99
N VAL A 154 -17.10 6.80 -28.59
CA VAL A 154 -17.13 5.49 -27.94
C VAL A 154 -15.74 4.85 -28.08
N ASN A 155 -14.90 4.99 -27.06
CA ASN A 155 -13.49 4.58 -27.10
C ASN A 155 -13.28 3.23 -26.41
N ALA A 156 -13.13 2.17 -27.19
CA ALA A 156 -12.85 0.83 -26.69
C ALA A 156 -11.35 0.59 -26.46
N VAL A 157 -10.47 1.34 -27.10
CA VAL A 157 -9.02 1.25 -26.90
C VAL A 157 -8.66 1.70 -25.48
N ASP A 158 -9.20 2.83 -25.02
CA ASP A 158 -8.95 3.35 -23.67
C ASP A 158 -9.60 2.49 -22.57
N PHE A 159 -10.64 1.73 -22.89
CA PHE A 159 -11.28 0.83 -21.92
C PHE A 159 -10.35 -0.31 -21.51
N LEU A 160 -9.61 -0.90 -22.44
CA LEU A 160 -8.74 -2.05 -22.22
C LEU A 160 -7.30 -1.66 -21.83
N LEU A 161 -7.02 -0.40 -21.53
CA LEU A 161 -5.67 0.02 -21.18
C LEU A 161 -5.18 -0.70 -19.93
N PHE A 162 -4.11 -1.48 -20.11
CA PHE A 162 -3.41 -2.22 -19.06
C PHE A 162 -3.10 -1.36 -17.83
N LYS A 163 -2.80 -0.07 -18.02
CA LYS A 163 -2.55 0.88 -16.92
C LYS A 163 -3.71 0.99 -15.93
N ASN A 164 -4.97 0.95 -16.41
CA ASN A 164 -6.16 1.06 -15.56
C ASN A 164 -6.35 -0.21 -14.71
N MET A 165 -6.11 -1.38 -15.30
CA MET A 165 -6.13 -2.66 -14.61
C MET A 165 -5.04 -2.75 -13.53
N VAL A 166 -3.81 -2.33 -13.86
CA VAL A 166 -2.68 -2.30 -12.91
C VAL A 166 -2.98 -1.34 -11.77
N PHE A 167 -3.51 -0.15 -12.07
CA PHE A 167 -3.86 0.83 -11.05
C PHE A 167 -4.94 0.28 -10.09
N LEU A 168 -6.00 -0.31 -10.62
CA LEU A 168 -7.03 -0.97 -9.81
C LEU A 168 -6.43 -2.08 -8.93
N ALA A 169 -5.59 -2.93 -9.49
CA ALA A 169 -4.93 -4.00 -8.75
C ALA A 169 -4.06 -3.45 -7.60
N VAL A 170 -3.29 -2.39 -7.85
CA VAL A 170 -2.45 -1.73 -6.82
C VAL A 170 -3.31 -1.16 -5.70
N VAL A 171 -4.42 -0.47 -6.02
CA VAL A 171 -5.32 0.09 -5.01
C VAL A 171 -5.97 -1.02 -4.17
N LEU A 172 -6.44 -2.09 -4.82
CA LEU A 172 -7.05 -3.24 -4.15
C LEU A 172 -6.06 -3.93 -3.20
N VAL A 173 -4.84 -4.21 -3.69
CA VAL A 173 -3.78 -4.84 -2.88
C VAL A 173 -3.42 -3.94 -1.69
N THR A 174 -3.29 -2.63 -1.90
CA THR A 174 -3.00 -1.67 -0.83
C THR A 174 -4.13 -1.64 0.20
N PHE A 175 -5.38 -1.68 -0.22
CA PHE A 175 -6.54 -1.75 0.67
C PHE A 175 -6.53 -3.03 1.50
N ILE A 176 -6.32 -4.19 0.88
CA ILE A 176 -6.26 -5.49 1.58
C ILE A 176 -5.12 -5.50 2.60
N ILE A 177 -3.91 -5.06 2.22
CA ILE A 177 -2.76 -4.99 3.14
C ILE A 177 -3.09 -4.07 4.32
N SER A 178 -3.66 -2.89 4.06
CA SER A 178 -4.04 -1.94 5.10
C SER A 178 -5.09 -2.51 6.05
N LEU A 179 -6.07 -3.25 5.53
CA LEU A 179 -7.10 -3.92 6.31
C LEU A 179 -6.51 -5.01 7.22
N VAL A 180 -5.62 -5.84 6.66
CA VAL A 180 -4.94 -6.90 7.43
C VAL A 180 -4.10 -6.30 8.54
N VAL A 181 -3.31 -5.25 8.24
CA VAL A 181 -2.49 -4.55 9.25
C VAL A 181 -3.38 -3.90 10.32
N PHE A 182 -4.49 -3.28 9.92
CA PHE A 182 -5.45 -2.69 10.85
C PHE A 182 -6.02 -3.73 11.82
N LEU A 183 -6.53 -4.84 11.32
CA LEU A 183 -7.08 -5.93 12.13
C LEU A 183 -6.01 -6.56 13.03
N TYR A 184 -4.79 -6.72 12.53
CA TYR A 184 -3.67 -7.26 13.28
C TYR A 184 -3.27 -6.34 14.45
N VAL A 185 -3.19 -5.03 14.22
CA VAL A 185 -2.88 -4.06 15.29
C VAL A 185 -4.05 -3.93 16.27
N LEU A 186 -5.29 -3.98 15.78
CA LEU A 186 -6.48 -3.95 16.62
C LEU A 186 -6.51 -5.15 17.59
N SER A 187 -6.10 -6.32 17.14
CA SER A 187 -6.00 -7.50 18.00
C SER A 187 -5.06 -7.31 19.19
N TYR A 188 -4.02 -6.47 19.08
CA TYR A 188 -3.12 -6.15 20.19
C TYR A 188 -3.71 -5.19 21.22
N ILE A 189 -4.68 -4.37 20.81
CA ILE A 189 -5.40 -3.48 21.73
C ILE A 189 -6.38 -4.28 22.55
N ILE A 190 -7.08 -5.24 21.92
CA ILE A 190 -8.08 -6.11 22.59
C ILE A 190 -7.35 -7.15 23.43
N PHE A 191 -6.36 -7.83 22.85
CA PHE A 191 -5.58 -8.92 23.47
C PHE A 191 -4.09 -8.57 23.51
N PRO A 192 -3.60 -7.77 24.48
CA PRO A 192 -2.20 -7.34 24.55
C PRO A 192 -1.20 -8.49 24.62
N ILE A 193 -1.64 -9.66 25.06
CA ILE A 193 -0.81 -10.87 25.13
C ILE A 193 -0.33 -11.36 23.75
N LEU A 194 -1.09 -11.06 22.69
CA LEU A 194 -0.73 -11.38 21.31
C LEU A 194 0.38 -10.48 20.74
N HIS A 195 0.68 -9.37 21.44
CA HIS A 195 1.73 -8.46 20.98
C HIS A 195 3.08 -9.19 20.89
N PRO A 196 3.90 -8.97 19.85
CA PRO A 196 5.16 -9.67 19.62
C PRO A 196 6.11 -9.67 20.81
N ALA A 197 6.10 -8.63 21.64
CA ALA A 197 6.91 -8.58 22.85
C ALA A 197 6.51 -9.65 23.87
N CYS A 198 5.20 -9.82 24.14
CA CYS A 198 4.68 -10.86 25.03
C CYS A 198 4.78 -12.26 24.39
N PHE A 199 4.48 -12.35 23.09
CA PHE A 199 4.55 -13.64 22.39
C PHE A 199 5.96 -14.24 22.40
N ARG A 200 7.00 -13.42 22.35
CA ARG A 200 8.39 -13.88 22.44
C ARG A 200 8.73 -14.48 23.79
N LEU A 201 8.10 -14.05 24.88
CA LEU A 201 8.27 -14.62 26.22
C LEU A 201 7.81 -16.08 26.30
N ARG A 202 6.90 -16.50 25.42
CA ARG A 202 6.44 -17.89 25.30
C ARG A 202 7.58 -18.90 25.12
N ARG A 203 8.73 -18.44 24.62
CA ARG A 203 9.92 -19.29 24.47
C ARG A 203 10.53 -19.69 25.82
N TYR A 204 10.22 -18.96 26.89
CA TYR A 204 10.82 -19.14 28.21
C TYR A 204 9.82 -19.67 29.24
N GLY A 205 8.54 -19.85 28.87
CA GLY A 205 7.49 -20.35 29.74
C GLY A 205 6.13 -19.75 29.38
N SER A 206 5.23 -19.67 30.37
CA SER A 206 3.92 -19.04 30.18
C SER A 206 4.09 -17.54 29.91
N ALA A 207 3.75 -17.13 28.66
CA ALA A 207 3.86 -15.73 28.25
C ALA A 207 2.97 -14.81 29.11
N ARG A 208 1.85 -15.33 29.60
CA ARG A 208 0.92 -14.57 30.43
C ARG A 208 1.51 -14.28 31.82
N GLU A 209 2.01 -15.30 32.48
CA GLU A 209 2.63 -15.18 33.82
C GLU A 209 3.82 -14.24 33.78
N GLN A 210 4.72 -14.40 32.80
CA GLN A 210 5.89 -13.54 32.64
C GLN A 210 5.51 -12.10 32.30
N ALA A 211 4.52 -11.88 31.44
CA ALA A 211 4.04 -10.53 31.14
C ALA A 211 3.31 -9.88 32.33
N GLU A 212 2.63 -10.65 33.14
CA GLU A 212 2.01 -10.19 34.37
C GLU A 212 3.06 -9.85 35.43
N GLN A 213 4.11 -10.69 35.56
CA GLN A 213 5.24 -10.44 36.46
C GLN A 213 6.01 -9.18 36.04
N ALA A 214 6.44 -9.08 34.76
CA ALA A 214 7.11 -7.90 34.24
C ALA A 214 6.25 -6.62 34.41
N GLY A 215 4.93 -6.75 34.31
CA GLY A 215 4.00 -5.64 34.54
C GLY A 215 3.87 -5.25 36.02
N ARG A 216 4.01 -6.17 36.96
CA ARG A 216 4.07 -5.86 38.40
C ARG A 216 5.37 -5.17 38.76
N GLU A 217 6.50 -5.72 38.33
CA GLU A 217 7.83 -5.13 38.58
C GLU A 217 7.98 -3.73 37.95
N LEU A 218 7.28 -3.42 36.88
CA LEU A 218 7.23 -2.05 36.35
C LEU A 218 6.47 -1.05 37.23
N CYS A 219 5.62 -1.53 38.17
CA CYS A 219 4.93 -0.69 39.16
C CYS A 219 5.79 -0.45 40.40
N GLU A 220 6.76 -1.31 40.63
CA GLU A 220 7.75 -1.19 41.72
C GLU A 220 8.91 -0.26 41.31
N GLU A 221 9.79 0.07 42.23
CA GLU A 221 10.99 0.86 41.90
C GLU A 221 11.93 -0.01 41.03
N PRO A 222 12.21 0.40 39.78
CA PRO A 222 13.15 -0.33 38.94
C PRO A 222 14.57 -0.14 39.41
N ILE A 223 15.42 -1.15 39.25
CA ILE A 223 16.86 -1.07 39.59
C ILE A 223 17.54 0.05 38.78
N LEU A 224 17.15 0.19 37.48
CA LEU A 224 17.66 1.25 36.62
C LEU A 224 16.58 1.73 35.66
N LYS A 225 16.52 3.06 35.47
CA LYS A 225 15.74 3.69 34.42
C LYS A 225 16.62 4.65 33.64
N ALA A 226 16.97 4.28 32.39
CA ALA A 226 17.85 5.06 31.52
C ALA A 226 17.23 5.16 30.11
N GLY A 227 16.78 6.34 29.73
CA GLY A 227 16.15 6.62 28.45
C GLY A 227 14.93 5.73 28.17
N ILE A 228 15.05 4.86 27.16
CA ILE A 228 13.99 3.89 26.79
C ILE A 228 14.06 2.58 27.59
N PHE A 229 15.12 2.39 28.36
CA PHE A 229 15.41 1.17 29.09
C PHE A 229 14.92 1.25 30.54
N THR A 230 14.36 0.16 31.00
CA THR A 230 13.99 -0.06 32.39
C THR A 230 14.49 -1.46 32.77
N VAL A 231 15.38 -1.55 33.77
CA VAL A 231 15.85 -2.81 34.33
C VAL A 231 15.11 -3.04 35.63
N THR A 232 14.38 -4.10 35.74
CA THR A 232 13.69 -4.55 36.94
C THR A 232 14.46 -5.73 37.55
N GLU A 233 13.97 -6.33 38.62
CA GLU A 233 14.61 -7.45 39.25
C GLU A 233 14.84 -8.65 38.34
N HIS A 234 13.86 -8.94 37.44
CA HIS A 234 13.95 -10.11 36.57
C HIS A 234 13.94 -9.79 35.07
N TYR A 235 13.67 -8.55 34.66
CA TYR A 235 13.49 -8.18 33.25
C TYR A 235 14.24 -6.95 32.82
N LEU A 236 14.78 -7.00 31.61
CA LEU A 236 15.16 -5.82 30.82
C LEU A 236 14.01 -5.46 29.90
N ILE A 237 13.44 -4.27 30.07
CA ILE A 237 12.34 -3.75 29.26
C ILE A 237 12.82 -2.54 28.49
N ALA A 238 12.78 -2.59 27.16
CA ALA A 238 13.06 -1.44 26.30
C ALA A 238 11.77 -0.98 25.62
N SER A 239 11.32 0.22 25.98
CA SER A 239 10.07 0.81 25.51
C SER A 239 10.31 2.09 24.75
N SER A 240 10.24 2.04 23.43
CA SER A 240 10.29 3.22 22.56
C SER A 240 8.87 3.64 22.14
N LYS A 241 8.76 4.75 21.39
CA LYS A 241 7.46 5.21 20.83
C LYS A 241 6.80 4.20 19.89
N ILE A 242 7.59 3.27 19.33
CA ILE A 242 7.12 2.35 18.26
C ILE A 242 7.34 0.89 18.66
N GLN A 243 8.30 0.58 19.50
CA GLN A 243 8.72 -0.79 19.79
C GLN A 243 8.79 -1.05 21.28
N LEU A 244 8.41 -2.25 21.67
CA LEU A 244 8.55 -2.76 23.02
C LEU A 244 9.29 -4.09 22.98
N TYR A 245 10.31 -4.23 23.82
CA TYR A 245 11.04 -5.47 24.03
C TYR A 245 11.02 -5.80 25.52
N ILE A 246 10.89 -7.08 25.83
CA ILE A 246 10.92 -7.62 27.17
C ILE A 246 11.85 -8.82 27.14
N LEU A 247 12.88 -8.82 27.95
CA LEU A 247 13.88 -9.88 28.04
C LEU A 247 14.07 -10.27 29.50
N PRO A 248 13.92 -11.56 29.84
CA PRO A 248 14.33 -12.03 31.17
C PRO A 248 15.84 -11.89 31.34
N LEU A 249 16.29 -11.33 32.47
CA LEU A 249 17.71 -11.08 32.76
C LEU A 249 18.52 -12.38 32.83
N ASP A 250 17.96 -13.43 33.44
CA ASP A 250 18.57 -14.77 33.57
C ASP A 250 18.83 -15.47 32.22
N ARG A 251 18.24 -14.97 31.17
CA ARG A 251 18.38 -15.49 29.78
C ARG A 251 19.33 -14.69 28.92
N ILE A 252 19.82 -13.57 29.39
CA ILE A 252 20.79 -12.76 28.64
C ILE A 252 22.13 -13.50 28.61
N VAL A 253 22.73 -13.57 27.43
CA VAL A 253 24.02 -14.23 27.19
C VAL A 253 25.11 -13.22 26.86
N TRP A 254 24.73 -12.18 26.09
CA TRP A 254 25.70 -11.22 25.57
C TRP A 254 25.09 -9.85 25.43
N VAL A 255 25.82 -8.83 25.88
CA VAL A 255 25.43 -7.42 25.79
C VAL A 255 26.61 -6.60 25.27
N TYR A 256 26.36 -5.79 24.25
CA TYR A 256 27.40 -4.91 23.73
C TYR A 256 26.83 -3.66 23.06
N LYS A 257 27.65 -2.63 22.98
CA LYS A 257 27.34 -1.40 22.25
C LYS A 257 28.01 -1.38 20.88
N HIS A 258 27.32 -0.80 19.91
CA HIS A 258 27.85 -0.52 18.60
C HIS A 258 27.71 0.97 18.30
N SER A 259 28.84 1.62 17.94
CA SER A 259 28.85 3.04 17.63
C SER A 259 28.56 3.27 16.15
N ASN A 260 27.61 4.15 15.85
CA ASN A 260 27.29 4.53 14.47
C ASN A 260 27.66 5.99 14.24
N PHE A 261 28.46 6.23 13.20
CA PHE A 261 28.82 7.56 12.75
C PHE A 261 27.89 7.99 11.64
N HIS A 262 27.11 9.04 11.89
CA HIS A 262 26.23 9.63 10.89
C HIS A 262 26.87 10.87 10.30
N ARG A 263 27.20 10.83 8.99
CA ARG A 263 27.71 11.98 8.25
C ARG A 263 26.53 12.67 7.56
N PHE A 264 26.14 13.83 8.07
CA PHE A 264 25.16 14.68 7.38
C PHE A 264 25.88 15.60 6.38
N ARG A 265 25.26 15.90 5.24
CA ARG A 265 25.81 16.76 4.15
C ARG A 265 26.30 18.14 4.61
N LEU A 266 25.92 18.63 5.79
CA LEU A 266 26.26 19.91 6.38
C LEU A 266 27.02 19.73 7.71
N LYS A 267 28.25 19.24 7.67
CA LYS A 267 29.30 19.35 8.71
C LYS A 267 28.95 18.97 10.19
N ARG A 268 27.81 18.34 10.50
CA ARG A 268 27.54 17.85 11.86
C ARG A 268 27.70 16.34 11.91
N LEU A 269 28.82 15.89 12.51
CA LEU A 269 29.01 14.48 12.90
C LEU A 269 28.16 14.22 14.13
N ARG A 270 27.18 13.33 14.01
CA ARG A 270 26.42 12.82 15.14
C ARG A 270 26.81 11.37 15.39
N ILE A 271 27.32 11.09 16.59
CA ILE A 271 27.58 9.73 17.03
C ILE A 271 26.34 9.25 17.79
N THR A 272 25.82 8.10 17.40
CA THR A 272 24.76 7.42 18.13
C THR A 272 25.20 6.01 18.47
N TYR A 273 24.66 5.49 19.57
CA TYR A 273 25.01 4.17 20.05
C TYR A 273 23.81 3.22 19.88
N THR A 274 24.09 1.99 19.50
CA THR A 274 23.10 0.92 19.42
C THR A 274 23.40 -0.09 20.50
N LEU A 275 22.48 -0.26 21.44
CA LEU A 275 22.54 -1.37 22.40
C LEU A 275 22.07 -2.65 21.69
N ARG A 276 22.90 -3.68 21.79
CA ARG A 276 22.55 -5.04 21.32
C ARG A 276 22.61 -6.00 22.49
N VAL A 277 21.50 -6.68 22.73
CA VAL A 277 21.38 -7.72 23.76
C VAL A 277 20.97 -9.00 23.08
N VAL A 278 21.71 -10.07 23.35
CA VAL A 278 21.45 -11.41 22.84
C VAL A 278 21.09 -12.30 24.01
N ALA A 279 19.92 -12.92 23.93
CA ALA A 279 19.44 -13.87 24.93
C ALA A 279 19.36 -15.27 24.34
N ARG A 280 19.28 -16.28 25.20
CA ARG A 280 19.09 -17.69 24.82
C ARG A 280 17.90 -17.84 23.89
N LYS A 281 17.85 -18.97 23.14
CA LYS A 281 16.80 -19.25 22.15
C LYS A 281 16.69 -18.21 21.03
N LYS A 282 17.84 -17.60 20.66
CA LYS A 282 17.98 -16.64 19.54
C LYS A 282 17.13 -15.38 19.67
N LEU A 283 16.76 -14.98 20.90
CA LEU A 283 16.08 -13.72 21.09
C LEU A 283 17.11 -12.59 21.09
N ARG A 284 16.85 -11.54 20.32
CA ARG A 284 17.73 -10.37 20.19
C ARG A 284 16.96 -9.09 20.41
N LEU A 285 17.55 -8.18 21.20
CA LEU A 285 17.10 -6.81 21.32
C LEU A 285 18.13 -5.93 20.61
N VAL A 286 17.64 -5.05 19.76
CA VAL A 286 18.45 -4.04 19.08
C VAL A 286 17.77 -2.68 19.31
N ALA A 287 18.42 -1.81 20.03
CA ALA A 287 17.95 -0.46 20.31
C ALA A 287 18.88 0.57 19.67
N PRO A 288 18.58 1.04 18.46
CA PRO A 288 19.42 2.00 17.74
C PRO A 288 19.26 3.43 18.26
N ALA A 289 20.23 4.26 17.95
CA ALA A 289 20.20 5.71 18.14
C ALA A 289 19.99 6.19 19.60
N GLN A 290 20.60 5.48 20.54
CA GLN A 290 20.54 5.83 21.97
C GLN A 290 21.70 6.75 22.39
N PRO A 291 21.54 7.57 23.46
CA PRO A 291 22.63 8.26 24.12
C PRO A 291 23.67 7.28 24.68
N LYS A 292 24.93 7.72 24.76
CA LYS A 292 26.02 6.88 25.31
C LYS A 292 25.79 6.54 26.77
N GLU A 293 25.40 7.53 27.55
CA GLU A 293 25.18 7.44 28.97
C GLU A 293 24.13 6.38 29.32
N ASP A 294 23.02 6.35 28.59
CA ASP A 294 21.94 5.38 28.80
C ASP A 294 22.42 3.96 28.49
N VAL A 295 23.16 3.79 27.39
CA VAL A 295 23.67 2.47 26.97
C VAL A 295 24.69 1.94 27.94
N ASP A 296 25.64 2.81 28.41
CA ASP A 296 26.69 2.42 29.35
C ASP A 296 26.09 2.11 30.74
N ALA A 297 25.07 2.85 31.18
CA ALA A 297 24.36 2.57 32.44
C ALA A 297 23.65 1.19 32.39
N VAL A 298 22.99 0.87 31.29
CA VAL A 298 22.32 -0.43 31.11
C VAL A 298 23.32 -1.59 31.10
N ILE A 299 24.44 -1.44 30.37
CA ILE A 299 25.49 -2.47 30.32
C ILE A 299 26.06 -2.72 31.74
N ARG A 300 26.36 -1.66 32.49
CA ARG A 300 26.87 -1.77 33.85
C ARG A 300 25.87 -2.47 34.77
N CYS A 301 24.62 -2.04 34.76
CA CYS A 301 23.56 -2.65 35.55
C CYS A 301 23.39 -4.14 35.25
N ILE A 302 23.38 -4.54 33.93
CA ILE A 302 23.28 -5.94 33.55
C ILE A 302 24.51 -6.73 34.03
N SER A 303 25.72 -6.15 33.97
CA SER A 303 26.93 -6.82 34.45
C SER A 303 26.93 -7.07 35.96
N GLU A 304 26.32 -6.17 36.72
CA GLU A 304 26.15 -6.30 38.16
C GLU A 304 25.09 -7.35 38.53
N CYS A 305 23.94 -7.34 37.80
CA CYS A 305 22.86 -8.30 38.05
C CYS A 305 23.16 -9.71 37.54
N CYS A 306 23.97 -9.85 36.49
CA CYS A 306 24.22 -11.10 35.79
C CYS A 306 25.73 -11.27 35.49
N PRO A 307 26.51 -11.80 36.41
CA PRO A 307 27.98 -11.90 36.27
C PRO A 307 28.44 -12.79 35.13
N ASP A 308 27.64 -13.76 34.70
CA ASP A 308 27.97 -14.68 33.62
C ASP A 308 27.73 -14.11 32.20
N VAL A 309 27.25 -12.89 32.10
CA VAL A 309 26.95 -12.24 30.81
C VAL A 309 28.22 -11.77 30.12
N LEU A 310 28.40 -12.10 28.86
CA LEU A 310 29.48 -11.61 28.02
C LEU A 310 29.26 -10.12 27.74
N ILE A 311 30.29 -9.31 27.97
CA ILE A 311 30.24 -7.86 27.77
C ILE A 311 31.19 -7.50 26.64
N ASP A 312 30.88 -6.42 25.94
CA ASP A 312 31.59 -5.89 24.79
C ASP A 312 31.69 -6.80 23.56
N TYR A 313 31.98 -6.19 22.42
CA TYR A 313 32.10 -6.93 21.17
C TYR A 313 33.52 -7.47 20.99
N SER A 314 33.61 -8.82 20.95
CA SER A 314 34.81 -9.51 20.50
C SER A 314 34.42 -10.71 19.63
N ARG A 315 35.33 -11.16 18.75
CA ARG A 315 35.11 -12.39 17.95
C ARG A 315 34.98 -13.64 18.83
N GLU A 316 35.67 -13.63 19.96
CA GLU A 316 35.62 -14.69 20.94
C GLU A 316 34.23 -14.74 21.60
N ASN A 317 33.71 -13.59 22.06
CA ASN A 317 32.36 -13.49 22.62
C ASN A 317 31.28 -13.88 21.60
N GLU A 318 31.48 -13.57 20.32
CA GLU A 318 30.56 -14.02 19.26
C GLU A 318 30.55 -15.55 19.15
N HIS A 319 31.72 -16.18 19.18
CA HIS A 319 31.84 -17.64 19.14
C HIS A 319 31.23 -18.30 20.39
N LEU A 320 31.58 -17.80 21.59
CA LEU A 320 31.01 -18.29 22.85
C LEU A 320 29.47 -18.13 22.89
N THR A 321 28.97 -17.03 22.37
CA THR A 321 27.52 -16.80 22.29
C THR A 321 26.84 -17.85 21.41
N ARG A 322 27.45 -18.22 20.27
CA ARG A 322 26.90 -19.27 19.41
C ARG A 322 26.82 -20.64 20.09
N LEU A 323 27.76 -20.93 20.97
CA LEU A 323 27.78 -22.18 21.77
C LEU A 323 26.74 -22.16 22.90
N ARG A 324 26.40 -20.99 23.45
CA ARG A 324 25.45 -20.83 24.58
C ARG A 324 24.00 -20.63 24.13
N MET A 325 23.73 -20.43 22.82
CA MET A 325 22.38 -20.24 22.22
C MET A 325 21.66 -21.55 21.98
#